data_63db3e520810f27d8e3280a304dfe075
#
_entry.id   63db3e520810f27d8e3280a304dfe075
#
_cell.length_a   1.000
_cell.length_b   1.000
_cell.length_c   1.000
_cell.angle_alpha   90.00
_cell.angle_beta   90.00
_cell.angle_gamma   90.00
#
_symmetry.space_group_name_H-M   'P 1'
#
loop_
_entity.id
_entity.type
_entity.pdbx_description
1 polymer ?
#
loop_
_entity_poly.entity_id
_entity_poly.type
_entity_poly.pdbx_seq_one_letter_code
_entity_poly.pdbx_strand_id
1 'polypeptide(L)' 'MRKIVFKMERPGLVEEGQTVEVSESVTPVNVNYMIEPAVAMSGLFKFNERLKSRQGVVKEIIQNDRGYYVTVEFDE' A
#
# COMPACT_ATOMS: atom_id res chain seq x y z
N MET A 1 2.23 8.47 -12.47
CA MET A 1 2.22 7.25 -11.63
C MET A 1 1.62 7.58 -10.28
N ARG A 2 0.72 6.77 -9.82
CA ARG A 2 0.06 7.00 -8.54
C ARG A 2 0.84 6.34 -7.41
N LYS A 3 1.08 7.07 -6.32
CA LYS A 3 1.77 6.55 -5.14
C LYS A 3 0.82 6.43 -3.97
N ILE A 4 0.88 5.32 -3.27
CA ILE A 4 0.09 5.08 -2.06
C ILE A 4 1.05 4.64 -0.96
N VAL A 5 0.84 5.18 0.25
CA VAL A 5 1.65 4.85 1.42
C VAL A 5 0.91 3.79 2.24
N PHE A 6 1.62 2.71 2.56
CA PHE A 6 1.11 1.61 3.39
C PHE A 6 1.88 1.58 4.69
N LYS A 7 1.19 1.32 5.79
CA LYS A 7 1.84 1.16 7.08
C LYS A 7 2.14 -0.32 7.33
N MET A 8 3.40 -0.61 7.63
CA MET A 8 3.90 -1.95 7.90
C MET A 8 4.29 -2.03 9.38
N GLU A 9 3.86 -3.09 10.06
CA GLU A 9 4.08 -3.23 11.50
C GLU A 9 5.44 -3.83 11.84
N ARG A 10 6.00 -4.63 10.93
CA ARG A 10 7.29 -5.29 11.13
C ARG A 10 8.22 -5.00 9.97
N PRO A 11 9.54 -4.86 10.21
CA PRO A 11 10.50 -4.62 9.14
C PRO A 11 10.79 -5.87 8.33
N GLY A 12 11.35 -5.67 7.14
CA GLY A 12 11.89 -6.76 6.33
C GLY A 12 10.88 -7.59 5.57
N LEU A 13 9.61 -7.18 5.53
CA LEU A 13 8.57 -7.92 4.81
C LEU A 13 8.57 -7.62 3.31
N VAL A 14 9.03 -6.44 2.92
CA VAL A 14 9.20 -6.03 1.53
C VAL A 14 10.49 -5.24 1.38
N GLU A 15 10.97 -5.10 0.14
CA GLU A 15 12.19 -4.35 -0.17
C GLU A 15 11.91 -3.33 -1.27
N GLU A 16 12.71 -2.26 -1.29
CA GLU A 16 12.64 -1.28 -2.37
C GLU A 16 12.93 -1.95 -3.70
N GLY A 17 12.16 -1.61 -4.71
CA GLY A 17 12.26 -2.21 -6.05
C GLY A 17 11.42 -3.45 -6.22
N GLN A 18 10.87 -4.00 -5.17
CA GLN A 18 10.05 -5.21 -5.23
C GLN A 18 8.69 -4.91 -5.85
N THR A 19 8.21 -5.80 -6.71
CA THR A 19 6.84 -5.76 -7.20
C THR A 19 5.95 -6.45 -6.19
N VAL A 20 4.87 -5.77 -5.78
CA VAL A 20 3.93 -6.31 -4.79
C VAL A 20 2.53 -6.31 -5.34
N GLU A 21 1.71 -7.22 -4.84
CA GLU A 21 0.29 -7.27 -5.15
C GLU A 21 -0.50 -6.71 -3.98
N VAL A 22 -1.61 -6.03 -4.28
CA VAL A 22 -2.48 -5.49 -3.26
C VAL A 22 -3.89 -6.02 -3.42
N SER A 23 -4.58 -6.19 -2.31
CA SER A 23 -6.00 -6.51 -2.29
C SER A 23 -6.80 -5.28 -1.88
N GLU A 24 -8.05 -5.24 -2.30
CA GLU A 24 -8.96 -4.15 -1.97
C GLU A 24 -10.00 -4.63 -0.97
N SER A 25 -10.19 -3.83 0.07
CA SER A 25 -11.26 -4.05 1.05
C SER A 25 -12.27 -2.92 0.93
N VAL A 26 -13.54 -3.26 0.66
CA VAL A 26 -14.60 -2.30 0.42
C VAL A 26 -15.55 -2.30 1.61
N THR A 27 -15.82 -1.10 2.15
CA THR A 27 -16.83 -0.90 3.18
C THR A 27 -17.98 -0.08 2.59
N PRO A 28 -19.11 0.09 3.32
CA PRO A 28 -20.21 0.92 2.81
C PRO A 28 -19.84 2.38 2.56
N VAL A 29 -18.73 2.88 3.13
CA VAL A 29 -18.38 4.31 3.05
C VAL A 29 -17.04 4.59 2.41
N ASN A 30 -16.14 3.58 2.28
CA ASN A 30 -14.80 3.80 1.73
C ASN A 30 -14.14 2.49 1.29
N VAL A 31 -12.91 2.61 0.79
CA VAL A 31 -12.08 1.48 0.39
C VAL A 31 -10.69 1.63 1.02
N ASN A 32 -10.03 0.51 1.26
CA ASN A 32 -8.62 0.51 1.62
C ASN A 32 -7.91 -0.65 0.92
N TYR A 33 -6.59 -0.65 1.01
CA TYR A 33 -5.75 -1.61 0.30
C TYR A 33 -4.75 -2.24 1.26
N MET A 34 -4.37 -3.48 0.96
CA MET A 34 -3.40 -4.21 1.75
C MET A 34 -2.40 -4.86 0.80
N ILE A 35 -1.10 -4.73 1.13
CA ILE A 35 -0.06 -5.49 0.44
C ILE A 35 -0.16 -6.94 0.89
N GLU A 36 -0.32 -7.83 -0.06
CA GLU A 36 -0.47 -9.26 0.22
C GLU A 36 0.89 -9.92 0.50
N PRO A 37 0.95 -10.91 1.37
CA PRO A 37 -0.10 -11.46 2.24
C PRO A 37 -0.12 -10.75 3.62
N ALA A 38 -0.99 -9.75 3.76
CA ALA A 38 -1.21 -9.02 5.02
C ALA A 38 0.05 -8.32 5.56
N VAL A 39 0.86 -7.77 4.65
CA VAL A 39 2.14 -7.17 4.99
C VAL A 39 1.98 -5.74 5.50
N ALA A 40 1.15 -4.96 4.85
CA ALA A 40 0.97 -3.54 5.16
C ALA A 40 -0.39 -3.06 4.67
N MET A 41 -0.96 -2.06 5.34
CA MET A 41 -2.29 -1.52 5.02
C MET A 41 -2.20 -0.05 4.65
N SER A 42 -3.02 0.36 3.69
CA SER A 42 -3.17 1.76 3.32
C SER A 42 -4.12 2.49 4.26
N GLY A 43 -4.21 3.81 4.11
CA GLY A 43 -5.31 4.59 4.67
C GLY A 43 -6.60 4.33 3.91
N LEU A 44 -7.64 5.11 4.26
CA LEU A 44 -8.95 4.99 3.63
C LEU A 44 -9.07 5.94 2.45
N PHE A 45 -9.73 5.48 1.38
CA PHE A 45 -9.97 6.26 0.17
C PHE A 45 -11.45 6.33 -0.13
N LYS A 46 -11.85 7.39 -0.82
CA LYS A 46 -13.22 7.53 -1.31
C LYS A 46 -13.42 6.61 -2.54
N PHE A 47 -14.68 6.28 -2.84
CA PHE A 47 -14.98 5.41 -3.98
C PHE A 47 -14.48 5.97 -5.31
N ASN A 48 -14.48 7.30 -5.48
CA ASN A 48 -13.96 7.93 -6.69
C ASN A 48 -12.42 7.97 -6.75
N GLU A 49 -11.77 7.50 -5.71
CA GLU A 49 -10.30 7.43 -5.62
C GLU A 49 -9.80 5.99 -5.70
N ARG A 50 -10.65 5.06 -6.12
CA ARG A 50 -10.29 3.64 -6.15
C ARG A 50 -9.11 3.38 -7.07
N LEU A 51 -8.26 2.45 -6.63
CA LEU A 51 -7.11 1.99 -7.39
C LEU A 51 -7.57 1.03 -8.48
N LYS A 52 -7.06 1.19 -9.69
CA LYS A 52 -7.39 0.31 -10.81
C LYS A 52 -6.42 -0.85 -10.94
N SER A 53 -5.15 -0.62 -10.58
CA SER A 53 -4.10 -1.65 -10.63
C SER A 53 -4.11 -2.47 -9.35
N ARG A 54 -3.64 -3.70 -9.45
CA ARG A 54 -3.45 -4.57 -8.29
C ARG A 54 -1.98 -4.89 -8.03
N GLN A 55 -1.09 -4.39 -8.87
CA GLN A 55 0.36 -4.54 -8.70
C GLN A 55 1.02 -3.19 -8.73
N GLY A 56 2.03 -3.04 -7.89
CA GLY A 56 2.85 -1.85 -7.85
C GLY A 56 4.28 -2.18 -7.47
N VAL A 57 5.13 -1.17 -7.51
CA VAL A 57 6.55 -1.32 -7.17
C VAL A 57 6.85 -0.50 -5.92
N VAL A 58 7.52 -1.14 -4.96
CA VAL A 58 7.96 -0.46 -3.74
C VAL A 58 9.04 0.55 -4.09
N LYS A 59 8.78 1.83 -3.84
CA LYS A 59 9.72 2.90 -4.16
C LYS A 59 10.53 3.36 -2.96
N GLU A 60 9.95 3.31 -1.77
CA GLU A 60 10.59 3.83 -0.59
C GLU A 60 10.06 3.16 0.66
N ILE A 61 10.95 2.92 1.61
CA ILE A 61 10.57 2.42 2.93
C ILE A 61 11.16 3.37 3.95
N ILE A 62 10.30 4.00 4.76
CA ILE A 62 10.70 4.95 5.78
C ILE A 62 10.37 4.37 7.15
N GLN A 63 11.30 4.47 8.07
CA GLN A 63 11.10 4.10 9.46
C GLN A 63 11.07 5.34 10.33
N ASN A 64 10.10 5.40 11.24
CA ASN A 64 10.07 6.42 12.29
C ASN A 64 9.54 5.78 13.58
N ASP A 65 9.32 6.59 14.62
CA ASP A 65 8.85 6.09 15.91
C ASP A 65 7.41 5.56 15.88
N ARG A 66 6.68 5.73 14.80
CA ARG A 66 5.32 5.19 14.62
C ARG A 66 5.30 3.87 13.88
N GLY A 67 6.42 3.47 13.25
CA GLY A 67 6.53 2.23 12.51
C GLY A 67 7.21 2.41 11.17
N TYR A 68 6.85 1.56 10.23
CA TYR A 68 7.45 1.52 8.90
C TYR A 68 6.40 1.93 7.86
N TYR A 69 6.78 2.84 6.96
CA TYR A 69 5.89 3.32 5.90
C TYR A 69 6.46 2.95 4.56
N VAL A 70 5.65 2.25 3.76
CA VAL A 70 6.05 1.73 2.46
C VAL A 70 5.31 2.52 1.39
N THR A 71 6.05 3.20 0.52
CA THR A 71 5.48 3.90 -0.63
C THR A 71 5.51 2.97 -1.83
N VAL A 72 4.34 2.70 -2.40
CA VAL A 72 4.20 1.83 -3.57
C VAL A 72 3.68 2.67 -4.73
N GLU A 73 4.32 2.54 -5.88
CA GLU A 73 3.94 3.25 -7.09
C GLU A 73 3.18 2.32 -8.03
N PHE A 74 2.03 2.78 -8.48
CA PHE A 74 1.14 2.06 -9.40
C PHE A 74 1.11 2.74 -10.75
N ASP A 75 1.01 1.95 -11.80
CA ASP A 75 0.99 2.45 -13.19
C ASP A 75 -0.43 2.90 -13.55
N GLU A 76 -0.80 4.05 -13.04
CA GLU A 76 -2.08 4.68 -13.37
C GLU A 76 -2.11 6.18 -13.08
#